data_4ed8db7479a773b7308a2c19518009bf
#
_entry.id   4ed8db7479a773b7308a2c19518009bf
#
_cell.length_a   1.000
_cell.length_b   1.000
_cell.length_c   1.000
_cell.angle_alpha   90.00
_cell.angle_beta   90.00
_cell.angle_gamma   90.00
#
_symmetry.space_group_name_H-M   'P 1'
#
loop_
_entity.id
_entity.type
_entity.pdbx_description
1 polymer ?
#
loop_
_entity_poly.entity_id
_entity_poly.type
_entity_poly.pdbx_seq_one_letter_code
_entity_poly.pdbx_strand_id
1 'polypeptide(L)'
;MNKVKVNSDVELKDRLVAINRVTKVTKGGRTFTFAAIVVVGDGNGVIGWGLGKAGEVTAAIAKGTEAAKKSLVKVPVLKGTVPHEVECSFGGAQVLLKPAAAGTGLKAGGAMRAVLESVGISDVIAKSKGSSNPHNLVKATIAALSEMRDAYTIAGNRGISMDKVFNG
;
A
#
# COMPACT_ATOMS: atom_id res chain seq x y z
N MET A 1 -2.86 13.21 2.74
CA MET A 1 -3.23 11.81 3.05
C MET A 1 -4.45 11.80 3.97
N ASN A 2 -5.58 11.30 3.50
CA ASN A 2 -6.81 11.17 4.30
C ASN A 2 -6.66 9.98 5.25
N LYS A 3 -6.20 10.23 6.47
CA LYS A 3 -6.19 9.22 7.53
C LYS A 3 -7.61 8.91 7.93
N VAL A 4 -8.00 7.65 7.85
CA VAL A 4 -9.32 7.17 8.24
C VAL A 4 -9.21 6.49 9.60
N LYS A 5 -10.02 6.92 10.56
CA LYS A 5 -10.30 6.12 11.76
C LYS A 5 -11.32 5.07 11.35
N VAL A 6 -10.92 3.82 11.31
CA VAL A 6 -11.84 2.72 11.01
C VAL A 6 -12.66 2.42 12.27
N ASN A 7 -13.98 2.36 12.10
CA ASN A 7 -14.88 1.85 13.12
C ASN A 7 -14.55 0.36 13.37
N SER A 8 -14.83 -0.14 14.56
CA SER A 8 -14.50 -1.47 15.07
C SER A 8 -15.02 -2.66 14.24
N ASP A 9 -15.92 -2.42 13.29
CA ASP A 9 -16.66 -3.46 12.54
C ASP A 9 -16.04 -3.84 11.18
N VAL A 10 -14.88 -3.25 10.82
CA VAL A 10 -14.22 -3.56 9.54
C VAL A 10 -13.23 -4.71 9.75
N GLU A 11 -13.46 -5.83 9.09
CA GLU A 11 -12.54 -6.97 9.07
C GLU A 11 -11.28 -6.59 8.30
N LEU A 12 -10.19 -6.40 9.00
CA LEU A 12 -8.89 -6.07 8.43
C LEU A 12 -8.05 -7.33 8.29
N LYS A 13 -7.62 -7.62 7.07
CA LYS A 13 -6.68 -8.71 6.77
C LYS A 13 -5.26 -8.19 6.78
N ASP A 14 -4.38 -8.86 7.52
CA ASP A 14 -2.95 -8.54 7.55
C ASP A 14 -2.19 -9.42 6.56
N ARG A 15 -1.18 -8.82 5.93
CA ARG A 15 -0.29 -9.49 5.00
C ARG A 15 1.16 -9.11 5.27
N LEU A 16 1.97 -10.13 5.54
CA LEU A 16 3.40 -9.96 5.70
C LEU A 16 4.06 -9.76 4.32
N VAL A 17 4.82 -8.68 4.17
CA VAL A 17 5.54 -8.37 2.93
C VAL A 17 6.96 -8.90 2.97
N ALA A 18 7.70 -8.62 4.06
CA ALA A 18 9.07 -9.07 4.24
C ALA A 18 9.45 -9.13 5.71
N ILE A 19 10.34 -10.06 6.03
CA ILE A 19 11.01 -10.17 7.33
C ILE A 19 12.51 -10.14 7.10
N ASN A 20 13.20 -9.30 7.86
CA ASN A 20 14.65 -9.22 7.84
C ASN A 20 15.21 -9.44 9.24
N ARG A 21 16.23 -10.31 9.38
CA ARG A 21 17.01 -10.41 10.59
C ARG A 21 18.03 -9.28 10.61
N VAL A 22 17.96 -8.41 11.59
CA VAL A 22 18.87 -7.27 11.76
C VAL A 22 19.71 -7.44 13.00
N THR A 23 20.92 -6.89 12.98
CA THR A 23 21.88 -7.05 14.06
C THR A 23 22.34 -5.69 14.56
N LYS A 24 22.34 -5.52 15.87
CA LYS A 24 23.02 -4.40 16.55
C LYS A 24 24.31 -4.91 17.15
N VAL A 25 25.43 -4.33 16.76
CA VAL A 25 26.75 -4.66 17.29
C VAL A 25 27.05 -3.73 18.46
N THR A 26 27.40 -4.31 19.61
CA THR A 26 27.79 -3.61 20.84
C THR A 26 29.17 -4.12 21.29
N LYS A 27 29.80 -3.48 22.29
CA LYS A 27 31.07 -3.91 22.85
C LYS A 27 31.04 -5.35 23.44
N GLY A 28 29.84 -5.83 23.84
CA GLY A 28 29.61 -7.18 24.37
C GLY A 28 29.22 -8.24 23.34
N GLY A 29 29.10 -7.87 22.05
CA GLY A 29 28.73 -8.81 20.98
C GLY A 29 27.64 -8.33 20.04
N ARG A 30 26.97 -9.30 19.40
CA ARG A 30 25.93 -9.05 18.41
C ARG A 30 24.56 -9.41 18.96
N THR A 31 23.66 -8.43 19.04
CA THR A 31 22.25 -8.67 19.41
C THR A 31 21.40 -8.74 18.15
N PHE A 32 20.72 -9.86 17.96
CA PHE A 32 19.85 -10.09 16.80
C PHE A 32 18.41 -9.68 17.12
N THR A 33 17.77 -9.05 16.15
CA THR A 33 16.35 -8.75 16.19
C THR A 33 15.73 -8.97 14.80
N PHE A 34 14.40 -9.09 14.74
CA PHE A 34 13.67 -9.24 13.48
C PHE A 34 12.91 -7.95 13.19
N ALA A 35 12.97 -7.52 11.93
CA ALA A 35 12.19 -6.41 11.42
C ALA A 35 11.19 -6.96 10.40
N ALA A 36 9.89 -6.79 10.66
CA ALA A 36 8.82 -7.20 9.78
C ALA A 36 8.12 -5.96 9.20
N ILE A 37 7.87 -5.94 7.88
CA ILE A 37 6.98 -4.99 7.25
C ILE A 37 5.66 -5.70 6.94
N VAL A 38 4.57 -5.12 7.45
CA VAL A 38 3.22 -5.67 7.34
C VAL A 38 2.32 -4.63 6.70
N VAL A 39 1.43 -5.09 5.84
CA VAL A 39 0.36 -4.31 5.24
C VAL A 39 -0.96 -4.85 5.75
N VAL A 40 -1.90 -3.95 6.05
CA VAL A 40 -3.24 -4.28 6.54
C VAL A 40 -4.26 -3.60 5.64
N GLY A 41 -5.28 -4.32 5.19
CA GLY A 41 -6.33 -3.77 4.34
C GLY A 41 -7.66 -4.49 4.52
N ASP A 42 -8.74 -3.84 4.08
CA ASP A 42 -10.12 -4.35 4.15
C ASP A 42 -10.60 -4.98 2.82
N GLY A 43 -9.79 -4.88 1.76
CA GLY A 43 -10.21 -5.29 0.42
C GLY A 43 -11.21 -4.35 -0.25
N ASN A 44 -11.53 -3.20 0.35
CA ASN A 44 -12.53 -2.23 -0.12
C ASN A 44 -11.97 -0.79 -0.21
N GLY A 45 -10.67 -0.68 -0.45
CA GLY A 45 -10.01 0.62 -0.64
C GLY A 45 -9.41 1.23 0.63
N VAL A 46 -9.37 0.52 1.76
CA VAL A 46 -8.65 0.98 2.96
C VAL A 46 -7.37 0.17 3.12
N ILE A 47 -6.26 0.85 3.32
CA ILE A 47 -4.96 0.22 3.48
C ILE A 47 -4.09 0.95 4.48
N GLY A 48 -3.28 0.20 5.22
CA GLY A 48 -2.23 0.72 6.08
C GLY A 48 -0.97 -0.12 6.00
N TRP A 49 0.14 0.45 6.40
CA TRP A 49 1.39 -0.29 6.51
C TRP A 49 2.04 -0.01 7.87
N GLY A 50 2.79 -0.98 8.36
CA GLY A 50 3.51 -0.86 9.61
C GLY A 50 4.82 -1.62 9.61
N LEU A 51 5.77 -1.10 10.37
CA LEU A 51 7.06 -1.73 10.64
C LEU A 51 7.11 -2.15 12.11
N GLY A 52 7.31 -3.44 12.35
CA GLY A 52 7.53 -3.98 13.68
C GLY A 52 8.96 -4.49 13.85
N LYS A 53 9.55 -4.26 15.03
CA LYS A 53 10.84 -4.84 15.41
C LYS A 53 10.73 -5.51 16.78
N ALA A 54 11.22 -6.75 16.89
CA ALA A 54 11.25 -7.52 18.13
C ALA A 54 12.36 -8.59 18.14
N GLY A 55 12.58 -9.21 19.27
CA GLY A 55 13.50 -10.36 19.38
C GLY A 55 12.97 -11.63 18.71
N GLU A 56 11.63 -11.73 18.57
CA GLU A 56 10.94 -12.85 17.94
C GLU A 56 10.14 -12.40 16.72
N VAL A 57 9.98 -13.30 15.74
CA VAL A 57 9.28 -13.02 14.49
C VAL A 57 7.80 -12.70 14.72
N THR A 58 7.12 -13.51 15.54
CA THR A 58 5.70 -13.34 15.87
C THR A 58 5.42 -11.99 16.53
N ALA A 59 6.25 -11.60 17.51
CA ALA A 59 6.16 -10.31 18.18
C ALA A 59 6.46 -9.14 17.23
N ALA A 60 7.38 -9.31 16.26
CA ALA A 60 7.66 -8.29 15.25
C ALA A 60 6.45 -8.09 14.30
N ILE A 61 5.80 -9.18 13.88
CA ILE A 61 4.58 -9.12 13.06
C ILE A 61 3.45 -8.42 13.82
N ALA A 62 3.16 -8.83 15.05
CA ALA A 62 2.10 -8.22 15.85
C ALA A 62 2.29 -6.71 16.02
N LYS A 63 3.51 -6.25 16.35
CA LYS A 63 3.86 -4.82 16.40
C LYS A 63 3.68 -4.12 15.06
N GLY A 64 4.05 -4.79 13.94
CA GLY A 64 3.84 -4.27 12.60
C GLY A 64 2.37 -4.09 12.26
N THR A 65 1.53 -5.06 12.59
CA THR A 65 0.07 -5.01 12.39
C THR A 65 -0.58 -3.89 13.21
N GLU A 66 -0.20 -3.71 14.47
CA GLU A 66 -0.68 -2.58 15.29
C GLU A 66 -0.28 -1.22 14.70
N ALA A 67 0.97 -1.09 14.23
CA ALA A 67 1.44 0.12 13.60
C ALA A 67 0.68 0.40 12.28
N ALA A 68 0.39 -0.64 11.49
CA ALA A 68 -0.38 -0.53 10.25
C ALA A 68 -1.82 -0.08 10.51
N LYS A 69 -2.48 -0.61 11.53
CA LYS A 69 -3.84 -0.19 11.94
C LYS A 69 -3.93 1.29 12.36
N LYS A 70 -2.84 1.87 12.82
CA LYS A 70 -2.77 3.32 13.18
C LYS A 70 -2.55 4.23 11.97
N SER A 71 -2.13 3.67 10.82
CA SER A 71 -1.75 4.42 9.62
C SER A 71 -2.65 4.11 8.41
N LEU A 72 -3.95 3.87 8.65
CA LEU A 72 -4.90 3.54 7.60
C LEU A 72 -5.22 4.76 6.72
N VAL A 73 -5.25 4.53 5.42
CA VAL A 73 -5.54 5.51 4.37
C VAL A 73 -6.61 4.94 3.45
N LYS A 74 -7.57 5.75 3.03
CA LYS A 74 -8.56 5.38 2.02
C LYS A 74 -8.05 5.78 0.65
N VAL A 75 -8.14 4.87 -0.30
CA VAL A 75 -7.70 5.05 -1.69
C VAL A 75 -8.85 4.73 -2.64
N PRO A 76 -8.95 5.41 -3.80
CA PRO A 76 -10.00 5.16 -4.76
C PRO A 76 -9.76 3.85 -5.53
N VAL A 77 -10.77 2.99 -5.56
CA VAL A 77 -10.80 1.77 -6.36
C VAL A 77 -12.01 1.85 -7.30
N LEU A 78 -11.80 1.64 -8.60
CA LEU A 78 -12.84 1.72 -9.61
C LEU A 78 -13.03 0.34 -10.28
N LYS A 79 -14.14 -0.35 -9.99
CA LYS A 79 -14.48 -1.65 -10.60
C LYS A 79 -13.32 -2.68 -10.56
N GLY A 80 -12.59 -2.74 -9.43
CA GLY A 80 -11.46 -3.65 -9.24
C GLY A 80 -10.12 -3.21 -9.85
N THR A 81 -10.05 -1.98 -10.42
CA THR A 81 -8.81 -1.40 -10.96
C THR A 81 -8.57 0.00 -10.40
N VAL A 82 -7.45 0.62 -10.81
CA VAL A 82 -7.10 2.00 -10.45
C VAL A 82 -7.77 3.00 -11.42
N PRO A 83 -8.13 4.22 -10.97
CA PRO A 83 -8.84 5.20 -11.81
C PRO A 83 -8.03 5.71 -13.00
N HIS A 84 -6.73 5.91 -12.84
CA HIS A 84 -5.83 6.44 -13.86
C HIS A 84 -4.38 5.98 -13.63
N GLU A 85 -3.53 6.23 -14.62
CA GLU A 85 -2.09 5.99 -14.48
C GLU A 85 -1.47 6.98 -13.50
N VAL A 86 -0.60 6.47 -12.63
CA VAL A 86 0.17 7.26 -11.67
C VAL A 86 1.60 6.72 -11.57
N GLU A 87 2.54 7.64 -11.50
CA GLU A 87 3.93 7.35 -11.17
C GLU A 87 4.31 8.11 -9.90
N CYS A 88 4.83 7.41 -8.90
CA CYS A 88 5.24 8.01 -7.62
C CYS A 88 6.56 7.41 -7.17
N SER A 89 7.36 8.22 -6.47
CA SER A 89 8.64 7.80 -5.92
C SER A 89 8.70 7.96 -4.40
N PHE A 90 9.41 7.03 -3.75
CA PHE A 90 9.73 7.12 -2.34
C PHE A 90 11.16 6.63 -2.09
N GLY A 91 12.02 7.51 -1.58
CA GLY A 91 13.45 7.22 -1.51
C GLY A 91 14.02 6.89 -2.89
N GLY A 92 14.73 5.77 -3.01
CA GLY A 92 15.26 5.31 -4.30
C GLY A 92 14.31 4.40 -5.10
N ALA A 93 13.09 4.15 -4.64
CA ALA A 93 12.10 3.33 -5.35
C ALA A 93 11.11 4.22 -6.09
N GLN A 94 10.82 3.87 -7.34
CA GLN A 94 9.82 4.48 -8.20
C GLN A 94 8.81 3.43 -8.62
N VAL A 95 7.53 3.76 -8.56
CA VAL A 95 6.42 2.84 -8.83
C VAL A 95 5.52 3.46 -9.88
N LEU A 96 5.22 2.68 -10.89
CA LEU A 96 4.24 3.00 -11.94
C LEU A 96 3.03 2.08 -11.78
N LEU A 97 1.84 2.64 -11.70
CA LEU A 97 0.57 1.93 -11.69
C LEU A 97 -0.25 2.34 -12.90
N LYS A 98 -0.75 1.35 -13.66
CA LYS A 98 -1.62 1.57 -14.83
C LYS A 98 -2.91 0.78 -14.68
N PRO A 99 -4.07 1.38 -15.01
CA PRO A 99 -5.32 0.64 -15.05
C PRO A 99 -5.26 -0.49 -16.08
N ALA A 100 -5.97 -1.57 -15.82
CA ALA A 100 -6.07 -2.71 -16.71
C ALA A 100 -7.52 -3.14 -16.91
N ALA A 101 -7.79 -3.79 -18.03
CA ALA A 101 -9.10 -4.36 -18.31
C ALA A 101 -9.42 -5.51 -17.35
N ALA A 102 -10.70 -5.72 -17.09
CA ALA A 102 -11.17 -6.85 -16.28
C ALA A 102 -10.64 -8.18 -16.83
N GLY A 103 -10.16 -9.05 -15.95
CA GLY A 103 -9.55 -10.33 -16.33
C GLY A 103 -8.06 -10.29 -16.63
N THR A 104 -7.40 -9.12 -16.62
CA THR A 104 -5.94 -9.00 -16.78
C THR A 104 -5.19 -9.56 -15.58
N GLY A 105 -5.79 -9.47 -14.39
CA GLY A 105 -5.19 -9.86 -13.13
C GLY A 105 -4.13 -8.89 -12.62
N LEU A 106 -3.54 -9.21 -11.50
CA LEU A 106 -2.51 -8.42 -10.83
C LEU A 106 -1.11 -8.70 -11.42
N LYS A 107 -0.60 -7.78 -12.25
CA LYS A 107 0.77 -7.84 -12.78
C LYS A 107 1.67 -6.90 -11.98
N ALA A 108 2.18 -7.36 -10.85
CA ALA A 108 2.98 -6.56 -9.92
C ALA A 108 4.09 -7.39 -9.27
N GLY A 109 5.17 -6.72 -8.86
CA GLY A 109 6.22 -7.31 -8.02
C GLY A 109 5.68 -7.65 -6.61
N GLY A 110 6.30 -8.62 -5.90
CA GLY A 110 5.77 -9.19 -4.66
C GLY A 110 5.36 -8.16 -3.59
N ALA A 111 6.20 -7.17 -3.32
CA ALA A 111 5.89 -6.12 -2.33
C ALA A 111 4.69 -5.25 -2.75
N MET A 112 4.63 -4.87 -4.04
CA MET A 112 3.52 -4.10 -4.60
C MET A 112 2.23 -4.93 -4.66
N ARG A 113 2.35 -6.21 -5.05
CA ARG A 113 1.22 -7.15 -5.10
C ARG A 113 0.55 -7.26 -3.73
N ALA A 114 1.33 -7.42 -2.66
CA ALA A 114 0.78 -7.48 -1.31
C ALA A 114 -0.06 -6.25 -0.94
N VAL A 115 0.38 -5.05 -1.35
CA VAL A 115 -0.37 -3.79 -1.16
C VAL A 115 -1.67 -3.80 -1.97
N LEU A 116 -1.59 -4.07 -3.28
CA LEU A 116 -2.71 -4.02 -4.21
C LEU A 116 -3.81 -5.03 -3.88
N GLU A 117 -3.43 -6.27 -3.51
CA GLU A 117 -4.36 -7.30 -3.06
C GLU A 117 -5.04 -6.93 -1.73
N SER A 118 -4.31 -6.30 -0.80
CA SER A 118 -4.89 -5.86 0.48
C SER A 118 -5.88 -4.69 0.31
N VAL A 119 -5.73 -3.89 -0.75
CA VAL A 119 -6.68 -2.82 -1.14
C VAL A 119 -7.95 -3.37 -1.79
N GLY A 120 -7.88 -4.58 -2.39
CA GLY A 120 -8.96 -5.17 -3.15
C GLY A 120 -8.92 -4.86 -4.65
N ILE A 121 -7.75 -4.51 -5.18
CA ILE A 121 -7.55 -4.34 -6.62
C ILE A 121 -7.28 -5.72 -7.23
N SER A 122 -8.06 -6.09 -8.24
CA SER A 122 -7.95 -7.36 -8.97
C SER A 122 -7.18 -7.23 -10.29
N ASP A 123 -7.31 -6.08 -10.97
CA ASP A 123 -6.79 -5.88 -12.32
C ASP A 123 -5.95 -4.61 -12.39
N VAL A 124 -4.62 -4.77 -12.46
CA VAL A 124 -3.68 -3.64 -12.57
C VAL A 124 -2.33 -4.09 -13.14
N ILE A 125 -1.71 -3.22 -13.91
CA ILE A 125 -0.34 -3.38 -14.36
C ILE A 125 0.54 -2.43 -13.54
N ALA A 126 1.47 -3.01 -12.79
CA ALA A 126 2.36 -2.28 -11.91
C ALA A 126 3.81 -2.64 -12.17
N LYS A 127 4.67 -1.62 -12.23
CA LYS A 127 6.11 -1.79 -12.43
C LYS A 127 6.89 -0.98 -11.40
N SER A 128 7.87 -1.64 -10.78
CA SER A 128 8.87 -0.97 -9.95
C SER A 128 10.12 -0.63 -10.76
N LYS A 129 10.67 0.54 -10.52
CA LYS A 129 11.93 1.03 -11.08
C LYS A 129 12.86 1.45 -9.93
N GLY A 130 14.15 1.45 -10.15
CA GLY A 130 15.14 1.84 -9.14
C GLY A 130 15.29 0.80 -8.04
N SER A 131 15.16 1.21 -6.78
CA SER A 131 15.37 0.35 -5.62
C SER A 131 14.30 -0.74 -5.48
N SER A 132 14.74 -1.98 -5.29
CA SER A 132 13.87 -3.13 -4.97
C SER A 132 13.65 -3.34 -3.46
N ASN A 133 14.03 -2.39 -2.61
CA ASN A 133 13.81 -2.50 -1.17
C ASN A 133 12.29 -2.54 -0.85
N PRO A 134 11.79 -3.62 -0.21
CA PRO A 134 10.36 -3.77 0.09
C PRO A 134 9.78 -2.61 0.90
N HIS A 135 10.54 -2.01 1.81
CA HIS A 135 10.10 -0.87 2.61
C HIS A 135 9.80 0.35 1.75
N ASN A 136 10.65 0.64 0.77
CA ASN A 136 10.47 1.77 -0.13
C ASN A 136 9.34 1.51 -1.12
N LEU A 137 9.26 0.27 -1.65
CA LEU A 137 8.21 -0.12 -2.60
C LEU A 137 6.81 -0.04 -1.98
N VAL A 138 6.61 -0.55 -0.76
CA VAL A 138 5.32 -0.45 -0.05
C VAL A 138 4.92 1.00 0.14
N LYS A 139 5.84 1.85 0.61
CA LYS A 139 5.56 3.28 0.82
C LYS A 139 5.27 4.01 -0.48
N ALA A 140 6.05 3.77 -1.54
CA ALA A 140 5.84 4.36 -2.85
C ALA A 140 4.49 3.94 -3.45
N THR A 141 4.10 2.65 -3.31
CA THR A 141 2.82 2.14 -3.81
C THR A 141 1.64 2.78 -3.07
N ILE A 142 1.71 2.89 -1.75
CA ILE A 142 0.65 3.53 -0.96
C ILE A 142 0.58 5.04 -1.25
N ALA A 143 1.72 5.71 -1.44
CA ALA A 143 1.76 7.11 -1.86
C ALA A 143 1.10 7.30 -3.23
N ALA A 144 1.46 6.46 -4.22
CA ALA A 144 0.86 6.46 -5.55
C ALA A 144 -0.67 6.31 -5.50
N LEU A 145 -1.17 5.32 -4.73
CA LEU A 145 -2.59 5.10 -4.54
C LEU A 145 -3.29 6.29 -3.85
N SER A 146 -2.62 6.95 -2.91
CA SER A 146 -3.16 8.11 -2.17
C SER A 146 -3.22 9.38 -3.01
N GLU A 147 -2.39 9.50 -4.05
CA GLU A 147 -2.38 10.63 -4.99
C GLU A 147 -3.46 10.50 -6.06
N MET A 148 -3.99 9.29 -6.26
CA MET A 148 -5.06 9.06 -7.24
C MET A 148 -6.33 9.82 -6.87
N ARG A 149 -7.01 10.32 -7.89
CA ARG A 149 -8.28 11.03 -7.76
C ARG A 149 -9.35 10.27 -8.53
N ASP A 150 -10.49 10.09 -7.88
CA ASP A 150 -11.67 9.57 -8.55
C ASP A 150 -12.38 10.68 -9.35
N ALA A 151 -13.24 10.28 -10.27
CA ALA A 151 -13.98 11.21 -11.12
C ALA A 151 -14.90 12.13 -10.29
N TYR A 152 -15.43 11.65 -9.16
CA TYR A 152 -16.24 12.46 -8.23
C TYR A 152 -15.45 13.62 -7.66
N THR A 153 -14.25 13.35 -7.16
CA THR A 153 -13.35 14.38 -6.63
C THR A 153 -12.98 15.40 -7.71
N ILE A 154 -12.74 14.94 -8.93
CA ILE A 154 -12.41 15.83 -10.07
C ILE A 154 -13.63 16.70 -10.44
N ALA A 155 -14.82 16.12 -10.55
CA ALA A 155 -16.06 16.84 -10.83
C ALA A 155 -16.34 17.92 -9.78
N GLY A 156 -16.23 17.58 -8.50
CA GLY A 156 -16.41 18.52 -7.40
C GLY A 156 -15.39 19.66 -7.39
N ASN A 157 -14.12 19.36 -7.64
CA ASN A 157 -13.06 20.38 -7.68
C ASN A 157 -13.19 21.34 -8.88
N ARG A 158 -13.75 20.87 -10.01
CA ARG A 158 -13.97 21.66 -11.22
C ARG A 158 -15.35 22.30 -11.29
N GLY A 159 -16.28 21.93 -10.41
CA GLY A 159 -17.68 22.40 -10.43
C GLY A 159 -18.45 21.98 -11.68
N ILE A 160 -18.14 20.81 -12.27
CA ILE A 160 -18.76 20.28 -13.48
C ILE A 160 -19.48 18.95 -13.20
N SER A 161 -20.40 18.57 -14.10
CA SER A 161 -21.07 17.27 -14.00
C SER A 161 -20.12 16.10 -14.27
N MET A 162 -20.47 14.91 -13.75
CA MET A 162 -19.72 13.69 -14.00
C MET A 162 -19.59 13.36 -15.49
N ASP A 163 -20.64 13.58 -16.28
CA ASP A 163 -20.63 13.33 -17.72
C ASP A 163 -19.58 14.17 -18.43
N LYS A 164 -19.40 15.43 -18.01
CA LYS A 164 -18.35 16.31 -18.55
C LYS A 164 -16.93 15.91 -18.15
N VAL A 165 -16.75 15.11 -17.10
CA VAL A 165 -15.43 14.60 -16.73
C VAL A 165 -14.97 13.52 -17.72
N PHE A 166 -15.90 12.74 -18.27
CA PHE A 166 -15.61 11.62 -19.17
C PHE A 166 -15.69 12.00 -20.66
N ASN A 167 -16.58 12.92 -21.01
CA ASN A 167 -16.91 13.23 -22.41
C ASN A 167 -16.41 14.62 -22.86
N GLY A 168 -15.87 15.44 -21.98
CA GLY A 168 -15.39 16.79 -22.26
C GLY A 168 -16.46 17.85 -22.13
#